data_7127b1930b4b9cfe06f4d53a6c8dea82
#
_entry.id   7127b1930b4b9cfe06f4d53a6c8dea82
#
_cell.length_a   1.000
_cell.length_b   1.000
_cell.length_c   1.000
_cell.angle_alpha   90.00
_cell.angle_beta   90.00
_cell.angle_gamma   90.00
#
_symmetry.space_group_name_H-M   'P 1'
#
loop_
_entity.id
_entity.type
_entity.pdbx_description
1 polymer ?
#
loop_
_entity_poly.entity_id
_entity_poly.type
_entity_poly.pdbx_seq_one_letter_code
_entity_poly.pdbx_strand_id
1 'polypeptide(L)'
;MNSVISQFGNWMQARGYLSQASADAYMSDCKQFEIWLMDYRDGYRWSMVSQDDIEDYIAYLVSKKYEYSSICRLLSSLSSFFGHFVKQGKLQVNPVAKVKRPRPSYHQREALDMSVIYRVVTQPNLSDSTRALICLISESGLRIGEVMQLTIHDIDMESHQIKVAGKGRTFRMAFFGDMTARYLQVYLNGRSFQGRLFPLSRRQYNWDIYHACKPFAGEHKCSPHILRHTFATECLSKGMPMDVLMLTLGHKSIDTTMLYTHCQSSRVENINKSCAPRL
;
A
#
# COMPACT_ATOMS: atom_id res chain seq x y z
N MET A 1 4.36 -23.36 25.04
CA MET A 1 4.74 -23.99 23.75
C MET A 1 4.62 -22.95 22.65
N ASN A 2 5.71 -22.66 21.92
CA ASN A 2 5.61 -21.78 20.77
C ASN A 2 4.75 -22.47 19.71
N SER A 3 3.62 -21.88 19.32
CA SER A 3 2.76 -22.46 18.29
C SER A 3 3.54 -22.57 16.96
N VAL A 4 3.15 -23.54 16.13
CA VAL A 4 3.76 -23.75 14.80
C VAL A 4 3.71 -22.46 13.95
N ILE A 5 2.65 -21.66 14.11
CA ILE A 5 2.47 -20.37 13.47
C ILE A 5 3.51 -19.35 13.98
N SER A 6 3.79 -19.33 15.30
CA SER A 6 4.83 -18.45 15.86
C SER A 6 6.22 -18.81 15.35
N GLN A 7 6.54 -20.09 15.19
CA GLN A 7 7.81 -20.54 14.60
C GLN A 7 7.95 -20.07 13.16
N PHE A 8 6.87 -20.14 12.36
CA PHE A 8 6.84 -19.62 11.01
C PHE A 8 7.03 -18.10 10.98
N GLY A 9 6.38 -17.35 11.89
CA GLY A 9 6.55 -15.90 12.03
C GLY A 9 8.00 -15.51 12.29
N ASN A 10 8.63 -16.15 13.27
CA ASN A 10 10.04 -15.93 13.62
C ASN A 10 10.97 -16.24 12.44
N TRP A 11 10.70 -17.32 11.69
CA TRP A 11 11.48 -17.67 10.51
C TRP A 11 11.39 -16.62 9.41
N MET A 12 10.20 -16.06 9.16
CA MET A 12 10.01 -14.99 8.15
C MET A 12 10.81 -13.74 8.53
N GLN A 13 10.79 -13.36 9.81
CA GLN A 13 11.50 -12.19 10.32
C GLN A 13 13.01 -12.35 10.26
N ALA A 14 13.53 -13.50 10.71
CA ALA A 14 14.97 -13.76 10.75
C ALA A 14 15.65 -13.69 9.39
N ARG A 15 14.93 -13.89 8.30
CA ARG A 15 15.47 -13.85 6.94
C ARG A 15 15.25 -12.53 6.21
N GLY A 16 14.57 -11.55 6.84
CA GLY A 16 14.33 -10.24 6.23
C GLY A 16 13.47 -10.28 4.95
N TYR A 17 12.74 -11.39 4.71
CA TYR A 17 11.93 -11.55 3.51
C TYR A 17 10.70 -10.65 3.48
N LEU A 18 10.14 -10.34 4.64
CA LEU A 18 8.93 -9.55 4.78
C LEU A 18 9.10 -8.46 5.84
N SER A 19 8.30 -7.40 5.72
CA SER A 19 8.16 -6.43 6.81
C SER A 19 7.43 -7.07 7.99
N GLN A 20 7.62 -6.52 9.20
CA GLN A 20 6.90 -6.97 10.40
C GLN A 20 5.39 -7.04 10.15
N ALA A 21 4.81 -5.98 9.59
CA ALA A 21 3.37 -5.92 9.29
C ALA A 21 2.91 -7.03 8.32
N SER A 22 3.77 -7.42 7.36
CA SER A 22 3.46 -8.52 6.45
C SER A 22 3.53 -9.88 7.16
N ALA A 23 4.52 -10.08 8.04
CA ALA A 23 4.63 -11.29 8.84
C ALA A 23 3.43 -11.46 9.79
N ASP A 24 3.01 -10.37 10.44
CA ASP A 24 1.83 -10.35 11.33
C ASP A 24 0.54 -10.68 10.55
N ALA A 25 0.39 -10.13 9.35
CA ALA A 25 -0.75 -10.45 8.48
C ALA A 25 -0.77 -11.93 8.09
N TYR A 26 0.38 -12.51 7.72
CA TYR A 26 0.49 -13.93 7.37
C TYR A 26 0.18 -14.84 8.57
N MET A 27 0.70 -14.50 9.74
CA MET A 27 0.38 -15.23 10.98
C MET A 27 -1.11 -15.15 11.33
N SER A 28 -1.73 -13.98 11.14
CA SER A 28 -3.16 -13.79 11.36
C SER A 28 -3.99 -14.65 10.40
N ASP A 29 -3.61 -14.71 9.13
CA ASP A 29 -4.28 -15.56 8.13
C ASP A 29 -4.15 -17.06 8.46
N CYS A 30 -2.97 -17.50 8.90
CA CYS A 30 -2.76 -18.88 9.34
C CYS A 30 -3.58 -19.21 10.58
N LYS A 31 -3.69 -18.29 11.54
CA LYS A 31 -4.55 -18.47 12.73
C LYS A 31 -6.03 -18.58 12.35
N GLN A 32 -6.49 -17.77 11.42
CA GLN A 32 -7.87 -17.82 10.94
C GLN A 32 -8.19 -19.17 10.30
N PHE A 33 -7.27 -19.72 9.50
CA PHE A 33 -7.40 -21.04 8.94
C PHE A 33 -7.36 -22.14 10.02
N GLU A 34 -6.45 -22.01 11.01
CA GLU A 34 -6.34 -22.95 12.13
C GLU A 34 -7.65 -23.04 12.93
N ILE A 35 -8.27 -21.90 13.25
CA ILE A 35 -9.56 -21.85 13.98
C ILE A 35 -10.64 -22.56 13.17
N TRP A 36 -10.75 -22.27 11.87
CA TRP A 36 -11.70 -22.96 11.00
C TRP A 36 -11.44 -24.46 10.95
N LEU A 37 -10.19 -24.89 10.86
CA LEU A 37 -9.79 -26.29 10.78
C LEU A 37 -10.11 -27.07 12.08
N MET A 38 -10.00 -26.41 13.24
CA MET A 38 -10.39 -26.95 14.54
C MET A 38 -11.90 -27.22 14.60
N ASP A 39 -12.72 -26.31 14.05
CA ASP A 39 -14.17 -26.44 14.03
C ASP A 39 -14.63 -27.45 12.97
N TYR A 40 -13.87 -27.60 11.90
CA TYR A 40 -14.23 -28.45 10.75
C TYR A 40 -13.77 -29.90 10.92
N ARG A 41 -12.69 -30.15 11.64
CA ARG A 41 -12.04 -31.45 11.72
C ARG A 41 -11.49 -31.76 13.12
N ASP A 42 -12.10 -32.73 13.79
CA ASP A 42 -11.62 -33.23 15.07
C ASP A 42 -10.20 -33.79 14.96
N GLY A 43 -9.33 -33.38 15.91
CA GLY A 43 -7.97 -33.91 16.02
C GLY A 43 -7.06 -33.56 14.84
N TYR A 44 -7.28 -32.40 14.22
CA TYR A 44 -6.45 -31.93 13.09
C TYR A 44 -4.95 -31.86 13.44
N ARG A 45 -4.13 -32.10 12.42
CA ARG A 45 -2.68 -31.84 12.45
C ARG A 45 -2.30 -31.12 11.15
N TRP A 46 -1.43 -30.14 11.24
CA TRP A 46 -0.92 -29.41 10.07
C TRP A 46 -0.35 -30.33 8.98
N SER A 47 0.23 -31.47 9.38
CA SER A 47 0.79 -32.47 8.46
C SER A 47 -0.26 -33.29 7.70
N MET A 48 -1.52 -33.22 8.11
CA MET A 48 -2.63 -33.96 7.50
C MET A 48 -3.52 -33.08 6.62
N VAL A 49 -3.22 -31.78 6.52
CA VAL A 49 -3.97 -30.86 5.69
C VAL A 49 -3.77 -31.21 4.21
N SER A 50 -4.87 -31.50 3.54
CA SER A 50 -4.94 -31.88 2.13
C SER A 50 -5.30 -30.66 1.23
N GLN A 51 -5.28 -30.88 -0.08
CA GLN A 51 -5.82 -29.93 -1.05
C GLN A 51 -7.30 -29.69 -0.83
N ASP A 52 -8.06 -30.75 -0.55
CA ASP A 52 -9.51 -30.69 -0.34
C ASP A 52 -9.85 -29.80 0.86
N ASP A 53 -9.11 -29.90 1.97
CA ASP A 53 -9.30 -29.02 3.12
C ASP A 53 -9.12 -27.53 2.74
N ILE A 54 -8.21 -27.22 1.82
CA ILE A 54 -8.02 -25.84 1.34
C ILE A 54 -9.18 -25.42 0.44
N GLU A 55 -9.69 -26.32 -0.41
CA GLU A 55 -10.84 -26.04 -1.28
C GLU A 55 -12.13 -25.86 -0.46
N ASP A 56 -12.36 -26.66 0.57
CA ASP A 56 -13.47 -26.51 1.51
C ASP A 56 -13.38 -25.18 2.30
N TYR A 57 -12.16 -24.79 2.69
CA TYR A 57 -11.96 -23.49 3.32
C TYR A 57 -12.29 -22.33 2.38
N ILE A 58 -11.94 -22.44 1.11
CA ILE A 58 -12.33 -21.43 0.10
C ILE A 58 -13.86 -21.37 0.00
N ALA A 59 -14.54 -22.52 -0.09
CA ALA A 59 -16.00 -22.58 -0.15
C ALA A 59 -16.63 -21.92 1.10
N TYR A 60 -16.08 -22.20 2.27
CA TYR A 60 -16.48 -21.52 3.51
C TYR A 60 -16.30 -20.02 3.45
N LEU A 61 -15.14 -19.49 2.99
CA LEU A 61 -14.90 -18.07 2.87
C LEU A 61 -15.86 -17.39 1.88
N VAL A 62 -16.16 -18.05 0.76
CA VAL A 62 -17.14 -17.59 -0.24
C VAL A 62 -18.54 -17.54 0.38
N SER A 63 -18.96 -18.54 1.16
CA SER A 63 -20.25 -18.55 1.86
C SER A 63 -20.37 -17.41 2.89
N LYS A 64 -19.23 -16.99 3.48
CA LYS A 64 -19.12 -15.84 4.38
C LYS A 64 -18.96 -14.50 3.64
N LYS A 65 -19.11 -14.49 2.33
CA LYS A 65 -19.01 -13.29 1.46
C LYS A 65 -17.66 -12.54 1.54
N TYR A 66 -16.58 -13.31 1.73
CA TYR A 66 -15.23 -12.72 1.64
C TYR A 66 -14.94 -12.27 0.20
N GLU A 67 -14.31 -11.11 0.07
CA GLU A 67 -13.82 -10.62 -1.22
C GLU A 67 -12.77 -11.55 -1.80
N TYR A 68 -12.82 -11.80 -3.11
CA TYR A 68 -11.87 -12.69 -3.80
C TYR A 68 -10.41 -12.28 -3.60
N SER A 69 -10.12 -10.98 -3.53
CA SER A 69 -8.78 -10.46 -3.22
C SER A 69 -8.29 -10.88 -1.83
N SER A 70 -9.18 -10.93 -0.84
CA SER A 70 -8.90 -11.40 0.52
C SER A 70 -8.63 -12.91 0.53
N ILE A 71 -9.41 -13.68 -0.22
CA ILE A 71 -9.19 -15.13 -0.37
C ILE A 71 -7.84 -15.40 -1.03
N CYS A 72 -7.50 -14.69 -2.11
CA CYS A 72 -6.19 -14.83 -2.77
C CYS A 72 -5.02 -14.46 -1.85
N ARG A 73 -5.17 -13.45 -0.99
CA ARG A 73 -4.16 -13.10 0.01
C ARG A 73 -4.00 -14.21 1.05
N LEU A 74 -5.09 -14.72 1.59
CA LEU A 74 -5.12 -15.85 2.52
C LEU A 74 -4.41 -17.09 1.94
N LEU A 75 -4.73 -17.45 0.70
CA LEU A 75 -4.06 -18.56 0.01
C LEU A 75 -2.56 -18.32 -0.17
N SER A 76 -2.13 -17.07 -0.38
CA SER A 76 -0.71 -16.72 -0.46
C SER A 76 -0.01 -16.91 0.87
N SER A 77 -0.66 -16.54 1.98
CA SER A 77 -0.17 -16.74 3.34
C SER A 77 -0.04 -18.23 3.67
N LEU A 78 -1.08 -19.02 3.38
CA LEU A 78 -1.08 -20.48 3.58
C LEU A 78 -0.05 -21.18 2.68
N SER A 79 0.07 -20.77 1.42
CA SER A 79 1.07 -21.34 0.51
C SER A 79 2.50 -21.10 1.01
N SER A 80 2.76 -19.91 1.59
CA SER A 80 4.04 -19.57 2.20
C SER A 80 4.31 -20.41 3.45
N PHE A 81 3.29 -20.59 4.28
CA PHE A 81 3.33 -21.39 5.49
C PHE A 81 3.64 -22.85 5.18
N PHE A 82 2.86 -23.50 4.34
CA PHE A 82 3.08 -24.90 3.98
C PHE A 82 4.39 -25.09 3.20
N GLY A 83 4.74 -24.15 2.32
CA GLY A 83 6.01 -24.16 1.62
C GLY A 83 7.23 -24.10 2.55
N HIS A 84 7.12 -23.43 3.70
CA HIS A 84 8.15 -23.46 4.74
C HIS A 84 8.33 -24.90 5.32
N PHE A 85 7.26 -25.61 5.60
CA PHE A 85 7.32 -26.98 6.13
C PHE A 85 7.80 -28.00 5.09
N VAL A 86 7.47 -27.79 3.82
CA VAL A 86 8.05 -28.62 2.72
C VAL A 86 9.57 -28.44 2.67
N LYS A 87 10.07 -27.20 2.77
CA LYS A 87 11.52 -26.92 2.80
C LYS A 87 12.24 -27.49 4.04
N GLN A 88 11.51 -27.73 5.13
CA GLN A 88 12.04 -28.41 6.33
C GLN A 88 11.95 -29.94 6.26
N GLY A 89 11.42 -30.51 5.19
CA GLY A 89 11.17 -31.94 5.07
C GLY A 89 10.06 -32.48 5.96
N LYS A 90 9.26 -31.60 6.59
CA LYS A 90 8.13 -31.98 7.45
C LYS A 90 6.85 -32.30 6.68
N LEU A 91 6.77 -31.83 5.44
CA LEU A 91 5.70 -32.13 4.48
C LEU A 91 6.33 -32.52 3.15
N GLN A 92 5.69 -33.43 2.43
CA GLN A 92 6.13 -33.84 1.09
C GLN A 92 5.66 -32.85 0.02
N VAL A 93 4.45 -32.33 0.16
CA VAL A 93 3.81 -31.47 -0.84
C VAL A 93 3.12 -30.30 -0.14
N ASN A 94 3.11 -29.15 -0.78
CA ASN A 94 2.33 -28.01 -0.34
C ASN A 94 0.86 -28.17 -0.79
N PRO A 95 -0.12 -28.31 0.11
CA PRO A 95 -1.51 -28.55 -0.25
C PRO A 95 -2.14 -27.41 -1.05
N VAL A 96 -1.59 -26.20 -0.96
CA VAL A 96 -2.09 -25.02 -1.71
C VAL A 96 -1.56 -24.96 -3.13
N ALA A 97 -0.51 -25.73 -3.48
CA ALA A 97 0.21 -25.57 -4.75
C ALA A 97 -0.66 -25.79 -6.00
N LYS A 98 -1.62 -26.71 -5.94
CA LYS A 98 -2.50 -27.08 -7.06
C LYS A 98 -3.89 -26.43 -6.98
N VAL A 99 -4.19 -25.70 -5.91
CA VAL A 99 -5.49 -25.07 -5.70
C VAL A 99 -5.68 -23.94 -6.72
N LYS A 100 -6.80 -23.97 -7.43
CA LYS A 100 -7.18 -22.90 -8.35
C LYS A 100 -7.53 -21.64 -7.56
N ARG A 101 -6.78 -20.57 -7.81
CA ARG A 101 -7.09 -19.28 -7.18
C ARG A 101 -8.34 -18.67 -7.84
N PRO A 102 -9.29 -18.17 -7.05
CA PRO A 102 -10.41 -17.41 -7.61
C PRO A 102 -9.87 -16.23 -8.42
N ARG A 103 -10.48 -15.99 -9.58
CA ARG A 103 -10.14 -14.79 -10.36
C ARG A 103 -10.83 -13.59 -9.70
N PRO A 104 -10.10 -12.54 -9.33
CA PRO A 104 -10.73 -11.34 -8.81
C PRO A 104 -11.65 -10.77 -9.90
N SER A 105 -12.88 -10.41 -9.55
CA SER A 105 -13.65 -9.50 -10.36
C SER A 105 -12.86 -8.19 -10.44
N TYR A 106 -12.50 -7.78 -11.63
CA TYR A 106 -11.76 -6.54 -11.86
C TYR A 106 -12.72 -5.37 -11.60
N HIS A 107 -12.91 -5.00 -10.36
CA HIS A 107 -13.50 -3.70 -10.06
C HIS A 107 -12.43 -2.66 -10.33
N GLN A 108 -12.50 -2.04 -11.49
CA GLN A 108 -11.67 -0.89 -11.79
C GLN A 108 -11.97 0.16 -10.73
N ARG A 109 -10.98 0.48 -9.91
CA ARG A 109 -11.12 1.55 -8.92
C ARG A 109 -11.19 2.84 -9.72
N GLU A 110 -12.28 3.55 -9.64
CA GLU A 110 -12.42 4.83 -10.29
C GLU A 110 -11.54 5.86 -9.59
N ALA A 111 -10.82 6.65 -10.39
CA ALA A 111 -10.10 7.82 -9.91
C ALA A 111 -11.13 8.89 -9.52
N LEU A 112 -10.79 9.72 -8.55
CA LEU A 112 -11.60 10.90 -8.23
C LEU A 112 -11.34 11.98 -9.28
N ASP A 113 -12.36 12.79 -9.54
CA ASP A 113 -12.14 14.05 -10.27
C ASP A 113 -11.29 15.01 -9.42
N MET A 114 -10.36 15.73 -10.04
CA MET A 114 -9.51 16.71 -9.35
C MET A 114 -10.32 17.84 -8.71
N SER A 115 -11.48 18.17 -9.26
CA SER A 115 -12.41 19.15 -8.67
C SER A 115 -12.97 18.68 -7.32
N VAL A 116 -13.14 17.36 -7.14
CA VAL A 116 -13.54 16.78 -5.85
C VAL A 116 -12.43 16.99 -4.83
N ILE A 117 -11.18 16.70 -5.20
CA ILE A 117 -10.03 16.90 -4.30
C ILE A 117 -9.91 18.39 -3.94
N TYR A 118 -10.04 19.28 -4.91
CA TYR A 118 -10.03 20.73 -4.67
C TYR A 118 -11.10 21.14 -3.64
N ARG A 119 -12.34 20.70 -3.80
CA ARG A 119 -13.42 20.96 -2.83
C ARG A 119 -13.12 20.41 -1.43
N VAL A 120 -12.52 19.23 -1.36
CA VAL A 120 -12.11 18.62 -0.09
C VAL A 120 -11.07 19.49 0.63
N VAL A 121 -10.03 19.91 -0.07
CA VAL A 121 -8.94 20.66 0.57
C VAL A 121 -9.29 22.12 0.87
N THR A 122 -10.30 22.67 0.23
CA THR A 122 -10.76 24.05 0.47
C THR A 122 -11.84 24.18 1.53
N GLN A 123 -12.39 23.06 2.06
CA GLN A 123 -13.40 23.12 3.12
C GLN A 123 -12.83 23.74 4.42
N PRO A 124 -13.60 24.58 5.15
CA PRO A 124 -13.07 25.36 6.28
C PRO A 124 -12.65 24.50 7.48
N ASN A 125 -13.36 23.40 7.74
CA ASN A 125 -13.20 22.61 8.97
C ASN A 125 -12.17 21.49 8.85
N LEU A 126 -11.39 21.43 7.78
CA LEU A 126 -10.36 20.41 7.61
C LEU A 126 -9.09 20.84 8.38
N SER A 127 -8.52 19.92 9.16
CA SER A 127 -7.26 20.19 9.86
C SER A 127 -6.11 20.45 8.87
N ASP A 128 -5.20 21.36 9.23
CA ASP A 128 -4.06 21.68 8.38
C ASP A 128 -3.21 20.46 8.02
N SER A 129 -3.01 19.53 8.98
CA SER A 129 -2.27 18.31 8.73
C SER A 129 -2.94 17.40 7.70
N THR A 130 -4.26 17.22 7.79
CA THR A 130 -5.01 16.38 6.85
C THR A 130 -5.07 17.06 5.47
N ARG A 131 -5.23 18.36 5.44
CA ARG A 131 -5.24 19.18 4.22
C ARG A 131 -3.90 19.07 3.48
N ALA A 132 -2.79 19.32 4.17
CA ALA A 132 -1.45 19.18 3.63
C ALA A 132 -1.17 17.75 3.14
N LEU A 133 -1.62 16.74 3.89
CA LEU A 133 -1.48 15.34 3.53
C LEU A 133 -2.24 14.97 2.25
N ILE A 134 -3.50 15.41 2.12
CA ILE A 134 -4.32 15.17 0.91
C ILE A 134 -3.66 15.81 -0.30
N CYS A 135 -3.28 17.09 -0.22
CA CYS A 135 -2.59 17.79 -1.30
C CYS A 135 -1.29 17.07 -1.69
N LEU A 136 -0.48 16.71 -0.68
CA LEU A 136 0.79 16.04 -0.89
C LEU A 136 0.64 14.73 -1.67
N ILE A 137 -0.30 13.86 -1.27
CA ILE A 137 -0.52 12.59 -1.96
C ILE A 137 -1.09 12.81 -3.36
N SER A 138 -2.00 13.77 -3.52
CA SER A 138 -2.69 14.04 -4.78
C SER A 138 -1.80 14.70 -5.84
N GLU A 139 -0.75 15.44 -5.43
CA GLU A 139 0.16 16.10 -6.36
C GLU A 139 1.51 15.38 -6.53
N SER A 140 1.88 14.48 -5.60
CA SER A 140 3.16 13.75 -5.69
C SER A 140 3.01 12.25 -5.94
N GLY A 141 1.82 11.70 -5.77
CA GLY A 141 1.57 10.26 -5.88
C GLY A 141 2.26 9.40 -4.83
N LEU A 142 2.69 9.97 -3.70
CA LEU A 142 3.35 9.22 -2.63
C LEU A 142 2.44 8.16 -2.01
N ARG A 143 3.03 7.03 -1.59
CA ARG A 143 2.32 6.06 -0.75
C ARG A 143 2.15 6.61 0.66
N ILE A 144 1.03 6.34 1.31
CA ILE A 144 0.84 6.75 2.71
C ILE A 144 1.97 6.25 3.63
N GLY A 145 2.51 5.05 3.39
CA GLY A 145 3.64 4.53 4.15
C GLY A 145 4.94 5.30 3.93
N GLU A 146 5.14 5.90 2.76
CA GLU A 146 6.26 6.80 2.47
C GLU A 146 6.07 8.14 3.19
N VAL A 147 4.87 8.72 3.09
CA VAL A 147 4.53 9.99 3.77
C VAL A 147 4.69 9.88 5.29
N MET A 148 4.31 8.74 5.88
CA MET A 148 4.48 8.48 7.32
C MET A 148 5.94 8.42 7.80
N GLN A 149 6.90 8.33 6.90
CA GLN A 149 8.33 8.34 7.24
C GLN A 149 8.99 9.70 6.98
N LEU A 150 8.31 10.63 6.30
CA LEU A 150 8.87 11.95 6.00
C LEU A 150 9.18 12.74 7.26
N THR A 151 10.30 13.42 7.21
CA THR A 151 10.71 14.45 8.16
C THR A 151 10.75 15.81 7.45
N ILE A 152 10.89 16.90 8.20
CA ILE A 152 11.02 18.23 7.60
C ILE A 152 12.24 18.35 6.70
N HIS A 153 13.30 17.58 6.98
CA HIS A 153 14.55 17.60 6.21
C HIS A 153 14.45 16.90 4.86
N ASP A 154 13.37 16.15 4.62
CA ASP A 154 13.13 15.46 3.35
C ASP A 154 12.42 16.37 2.34
N ILE A 155 11.94 17.55 2.75
CA ILE A 155 11.16 18.47 1.92
C ILE A 155 11.99 19.70 1.60
N ASP A 156 12.12 19.98 0.32
CA ASP A 156 12.61 21.24 -0.22
C ASP A 156 11.42 22.07 -0.69
N MET A 157 11.11 23.12 0.07
CA MET A 157 9.98 24.01 -0.19
C MET A 157 10.26 24.99 -1.34
N GLU A 158 11.53 25.27 -1.65
CA GLU A 158 11.92 26.19 -2.72
C GLU A 158 11.84 25.49 -4.08
N SER A 159 12.37 24.27 -4.18
CA SER A 159 12.34 23.50 -5.42
C SER A 159 11.09 22.63 -5.59
N HIS A 160 10.18 22.61 -4.61
CA HIS A 160 8.98 21.75 -4.55
C HIS A 160 9.32 20.25 -4.70
N GLN A 161 10.34 19.79 -4.01
CA GLN A 161 10.85 18.43 -4.10
C GLN A 161 10.81 17.71 -2.76
N ILE A 162 10.70 16.39 -2.83
CA ILE A 162 10.70 15.51 -1.67
C ILE A 162 11.67 14.38 -1.92
N LYS A 163 12.60 14.18 -0.99
CA LYS A 163 13.49 13.02 -0.97
C LYS A 163 12.81 11.84 -0.31
N VAL A 164 12.43 10.84 -1.09
CA VAL A 164 11.68 9.67 -0.62
C VAL A 164 12.61 8.48 -0.46
N ALA A 165 12.69 7.93 0.75
CA ALA A 165 13.47 6.74 1.02
C ALA A 165 12.84 5.51 0.36
N GLY A 166 13.66 4.77 -0.38
CA GLY A 166 13.34 3.48 -0.98
C GLY A 166 13.83 2.30 -0.14
N LYS A 167 13.64 1.07 -0.61
CA LYS A 167 14.16 -0.13 0.03
C LYS A 167 15.67 -0.28 -0.27
N GLY A 168 16.50 -0.56 0.74
CA GLY A 168 17.93 -0.83 0.56
C GLY A 168 18.79 0.42 0.33
N ARG A 169 18.54 1.51 1.09
CA ARG A 169 19.29 2.78 1.01
C ARG A 169 19.21 3.53 -0.34
N THR A 170 18.22 3.20 -1.16
CA THR A 170 17.94 3.97 -2.38
C THR A 170 17.02 5.13 -2.07
N PHE A 171 17.10 6.19 -2.89
CA PHE A 171 16.22 7.35 -2.79
C PHE A 171 15.63 7.65 -4.16
N ARG A 172 14.43 8.22 -4.18
CA ARG A 172 13.89 8.87 -5.36
C ARG A 172 13.42 10.27 -5.01
N MET A 173 13.37 11.13 -6.00
CA MET A 173 12.72 12.42 -5.86
C MET A 173 11.24 12.31 -6.22
N ALA A 174 10.39 12.95 -5.44
CA ALA A 174 9.00 13.21 -5.77
C ALA A 174 8.81 14.72 -5.83
N PHE A 175 7.78 15.16 -6.57
CA PHE A 175 7.54 16.57 -6.85
C PHE A 175 6.11 16.91 -6.42
N PHE A 176 5.90 18.14 -5.95
CA PHE A 176 4.58 18.64 -5.58
C PHE A 176 4.32 20.02 -6.19
N GLY A 177 3.08 20.46 -6.16
CA GLY A 177 2.68 21.74 -6.72
C GLY A 177 2.51 22.84 -5.69
N ASP A 178 2.06 24.01 -6.17
CA ASP A 178 1.90 25.22 -5.37
C ASP A 178 0.85 25.09 -4.27
N MET A 179 -0.21 24.33 -4.53
CA MET A 179 -1.26 24.08 -3.54
C MET A 179 -0.70 23.28 -2.35
N THR A 180 0.08 22.23 -2.62
CA THR A 180 0.78 21.47 -1.58
C THR A 180 1.78 22.36 -0.84
N ALA A 181 2.58 23.17 -1.55
CA ALA A 181 3.52 24.11 -0.92
C ALA A 181 2.82 25.05 0.04
N ARG A 182 1.72 25.67 -0.42
CA ARG A 182 0.90 26.59 0.41
C ARG A 182 0.38 25.91 1.68
N TYR A 183 -0.22 24.73 1.56
CA TYR A 183 -0.79 24.07 2.73
C TYR A 183 0.26 23.41 3.64
N LEU A 184 1.39 22.99 3.10
CA LEU A 184 2.55 22.60 3.92
C LEU A 184 3.07 23.80 4.71
N GLN A 185 3.20 24.97 4.09
CA GLN A 185 3.64 26.20 4.78
C GLN A 185 2.70 26.56 5.93
N VAL A 186 1.38 26.50 5.71
CA VAL A 186 0.38 26.73 6.77
C VAL A 186 0.52 25.71 7.88
N TYR A 187 0.67 24.43 7.52
CA TYR A 187 0.82 23.33 8.48
C TYR A 187 2.11 23.46 9.30
N LEU A 188 3.21 23.91 8.70
CA LEU A 188 4.51 24.06 9.33
C LEU A 188 4.63 25.33 10.21
N ASN A 189 3.81 26.35 9.90
CA ASN A 189 3.92 27.66 10.55
C ASN A 189 3.74 27.55 12.07
N GLY A 190 4.71 28.10 12.82
CA GLY A 190 4.71 28.13 14.27
C GLY A 190 4.87 26.76 14.95
N ARG A 191 5.21 25.70 14.23
CA ARG A 191 5.39 24.34 14.76
C ARG A 191 6.86 23.93 14.72
N SER A 192 7.33 23.31 15.80
CA SER A 192 8.63 22.63 15.83
C SER A 192 8.40 21.16 15.55
N PHE A 193 9.06 20.63 14.51
CA PHE A 193 8.99 19.22 14.15
C PHE A 193 10.28 18.51 14.57
N GLN A 194 10.17 17.69 15.60
CA GLN A 194 11.20 16.73 15.96
C GLN A 194 10.75 15.35 15.49
N GLY A 195 11.38 14.82 14.42
CA GLY A 195 11.03 13.54 13.87
C GLY A 195 10.07 13.61 12.68
N ARG A 196 8.98 12.83 12.72
CA ARG A 196 8.06 12.67 11.58
C ARG A 196 7.23 13.92 11.31
N LEU A 197 7.14 14.30 10.04
CA LEU A 197 6.33 15.42 9.60
C LEU A 197 4.84 15.21 9.91
N PHE A 198 4.34 13.99 9.72
CA PHE A 198 2.95 13.61 10.00
C PHE A 198 2.93 12.63 11.19
N PRO A 199 2.71 13.11 12.43
CA PRO A 199 2.92 12.33 13.64
C PRO A 199 1.77 11.37 14.00
N LEU A 200 0.57 11.55 13.44
CA LEU A 200 -0.57 10.68 13.73
C LEU A 200 -0.38 9.29 13.12
N SER A 201 -1.13 8.31 13.63
CA SER A 201 -1.08 6.96 13.09
C SER A 201 -1.65 6.90 11.67
N ARG A 202 -1.18 5.93 10.87
CA ARG A 202 -1.74 5.65 9.54
C ARG A 202 -3.26 5.41 9.59
N ARG A 203 -3.75 4.78 10.65
CA ARG A 203 -5.18 4.51 10.84
C ARG A 203 -5.95 5.82 10.98
N GLN A 204 -5.43 6.75 11.77
CA GLN A 204 -6.05 8.07 11.99
C GLN A 204 -6.11 8.85 10.68
N TYR A 205 -5.01 8.98 9.94
CA TYR A 205 -5.01 9.68 8.66
C TYR A 205 -5.91 9.03 7.60
N ASN A 206 -6.00 7.71 7.56
CA ASN A 206 -6.96 7.03 6.69
C ASN A 206 -8.41 7.39 7.05
N TRP A 207 -8.71 7.47 8.34
CA TRP A 207 -10.02 7.86 8.84
C TRP A 207 -10.33 9.32 8.50
N ASP A 208 -9.38 10.24 8.74
CA ASP A 208 -9.51 11.67 8.48
C ASP A 208 -9.74 11.93 6.97
N ILE A 209 -8.95 11.30 6.10
CA ILE A 209 -9.11 11.39 4.63
C ILE A 209 -10.49 10.87 4.20
N TYR A 210 -10.91 9.72 4.71
CA TYR A 210 -12.21 9.16 4.38
C TYR A 210 -13.34 10.12 4.73
N HIS A 211 -13.33 10.67 5.96
CA HIS A 211 -14.38 11.58 6.42
C HIS A 211 -14.34 12.94 5.72
N ALA A 212 -13.16 13.45 5.42
CA ALA A 212 -13.00 14.68 4.64
C ALA A 212 -13.56 14.55 3.22
N CYS A 213 -13.35 13.41 2.57
CA CYS A 213 -13.80 13.19 1.19
C CYS A 213 -15.28 12.78 1.08
N LYS A 214 -15.81 12.08 2.07
CA LYS A 214 -17.16 11.47 2.03
C LYS A 214 -18.27 12.42 1.55
N PRO A 215 -18.34 13.71 1.95
CA PRO A 215 -19.37 14.62 1.49
C PRO A 215 -19.31 14.97 0.00
N PHE A 216 -18.15 14.76 -0.64
CA PHE A 216 -17.89 15.20 -2.01
C PHE A 216 -17.68 14.05 -3.00
N ALA A 217 -17.30 12.89 -2.51
CA ALA A 217 -16.93 11.73 -3.33
C ALA A 217 -18.12 10.81 -3.66
N GLY A 218 -19.32 11.09 -3.16
CA GLY A 218 -20.50 10.24 -3.38
C GLY A 218 -20.28 8.82 -2.84
N GLU A 219 -20.53 7.81 -3.66
CA GLU A 219 -20.33 6.39 -3.31
C GLU A 219 -18.85 5.94 -3.38
N HIS A 220 -17.97 6.78 -3.91
CA HIS A 220 -16.56 6.45 -4.06
C HIS A 220 -15.86 6.38 -2.69
N LYS A 221 -15.15 5.29 -2.46
CA LYS A 221 -14.33 5.12 -1.25
C LYS A 221 -13.07 5.98 -1.37
N CYS A 222 -13.03 7.12 -0.70
CA CYS A 222 -11.81 7.91 -0.63
C CYS A 222 -10.79 7.30 0.33
N SER A 223 -9.56 7.20 -0.12
CA SER A 223 -8.44 6.69 0.67
C SER A 223 -7.12 7.21 0.09
N PRO A 224 -5.99 7.14 0.82
CA PRO A 224 -4.69 7.50 0.27
C PRO A 224 -4.33 6.76 -1.03
N HIS A 225 -4.80 5.52 -1.18
CA HIS A 225 -4.59 4.76 -2.42
C HIS A 225 -5.40 5.32 -3.60
N ILE A 226 -6.61 5.79 -3.35
CA ILE A 226 -7.43 6.43 -4.39
C ILE A 226 -6.82 7.79 -4.78
N LEU A 227 -6.36 8.60 -3.82
CA LEU A 227 -5.67 9.86 -4.13
C LEU A 227 -4.44 9.62 -5.02
N ARG A 228 -3.62 8.63 -4.68
CA ARG A 228 -2.48 8.23 -5.51
C ARG A 228 -2.90 7.66 -6.87
N HIS A 229 -4.00 6.91 -6.93
CA HIS A 229 -4.54 6.41 -8.19
C HIS A 229 -5.02 7.56 -9.07
N THR A 230 -5.69 8.56 -8.49
CA THR A 230 -6.09 9.79 -9.17
C THR A 230 -4.87 10.53 -9.73
N PHE A 231 -3.81 10.71 -8.95
CA PHE A 231 -2.55 11.26 -9.45
C PHE A 231 -2.04 10.51 -10.69
N ALA A 232 -1.98 9.17 -10.62
CA ALA A 232 -1.48 8.37 -11.74
C ALA A 232 -2.35 8.50 -12.99
N THR A 233 -3.68 8.48 -12.82
CA THR A 233 -4.65 8.64 -13.91
C THR A 233 -4.53 10.01 -14.56
N GLU A 234 -4.43 11.07 -13.76
CA GLU A 234 -4.26 12.44 -14.23
C GLU A 234 -2.93 12.63 -14.97
N CYS A 235 -1.84 12.07 -14.47
CA CYS A 235 -0.56 12.12 -15.17
C CYS A 235 -0.65 11.48 -16.56
N LEU A 236 -1.28 10.30 -16.66
CA LEU A 236 -1.47 9.60 -17.93
C LEU A 236 -2.39 10.38 -18.88
N SER A 237 -3.49 10.94 -18.38
CA SER A 237 -4.41 11.74 -19.19
C SER A 237 -3.76 13.01 -19.76
N LYS A 238 -2.75 13.56 -19.04
CA LYS A 238 -1.93 14.68 -19.47
C LYS A 238 -0.72 14.27 -20.32
N GLY A 239 -0.64 13.00 -20.71
CA GLY A 239 0.39 12.51 -21.63
C GLY A 239 1.73 12.13 -20.97
N MET A 240 1.77 11.94 -19.63
CA MET A 240 2.99 11.44 -19.00
C MET A 240 3.32 10.03 -19.52
N PRO A 241 4.53 9.77 -20.02
CA PRO A 241 4.93 8.44 -20.43
C PRO A 241 4.87 7.43 -19.28
N MET A 242 4.43 6.19 -19.56
CA MET A 242 4.24 5.15 -18.54
C MET A 242 5.51 4.84 -17.77
N ASP A 243 6.66 4.81 -18.44
CA ASP A 243 7.97 4.58 -17.83
C ASP A 243 8.33 5.67 -16.81
N VAL A 244 8.05 6.96 -17.15
CA VAL A 244 8.26 8.09 -16.25
C VAL A 244 7.31 8.04 -15.06
N LEU A 245 6.03 7.70 -15.30
CA LEU A 245 5.06 7.52 -14.22
C LEU A 245 5.49 6.41 -13.26
N MET A 246 5.96 5.27 -13.77
CA MET A 246 6.45 4.16 -12.94
C MET A 246 7.65 4.57 -12.08
N LEU A 247 8.58 5.34 -12.62
CA LEU A 247 9.70 5.92 -11.87
C LEU A 247 9.23 6.88 -10.78
N THR A 248 8.33 7.79 -11.15
CA THR A 248 7.72 8.77 -10.21
C THR A 248 7.02 8.07 -9.05
N LEU A 249 6.28 7.01 -9.34
CA LEU A 249 5.55 6.25 -8.33
C LEU A 249 6.44 5.26 -7.54
N GLY A 250 7.65 4.97 -8.00
CA GLY A 250 8.54 3.99 -7.37
C GLY A 250 7.97 2.57 -7.44
N HIS A 251 7.48 2.14 -8.61
CA HIS A 251 7.04 0.76 -8.84
C HIS A 251 8.26 -0.13 -9.10
N LYS A 252 8.34 -1.25 -8.38
CA LYS A 252 9.50 -2.19 -8.45
C LYS A 252 9.44 -3.23 -9.56
N SER A 253 8.32 -3.38 -10.23
CA SER A 253 8.13 -4.46 -11.19
C SER A 253 8.42 -4.01 -12.63
N ILE A 254 9.64 -3.75 -12.91
CA ILE A 254 10.30 -4.06 -14.19
C ILE A 254 11.74 -4.36 -13.82
N ASP A 255 12.26 -5.47 -14.28
CA ASP A 255 13.69 -5.86 -14.24
C ASP A 255 14.59 -4.89 -15.06
N THR A 256 14.32 -3.60 -14.97
CA THR A 256 14.90 -2.53 -15.77
C THR A 256 15.74 -1.56 -14.96
N THR A 257 16.30 -2.02 -13.83
CA THR A 257 17.31 -1.23 -13.12
C THR A 257 18.51 -0.92 -14.03
N MET A 258 18.72 -1.67 -15.11
CA MET A 258 19.80 -1.42 -16.06
C MET A 258 19.45 -0.44 -17.18
N LEU A 259 18.18 -0.21 -17.52
CA LEU A 259 17.81 0.69 -18.64
C LEU A 259 17.63 2.15 -18.23
N TYR A 260 17.46 2.44 -16.94
CA TYR A 260 17.08 3.79 -16.45
C TYR A 260 18.12 4.51 -15.61
N THR A 261 19.31 3.94 -15.44
CA THR A 261 20.46 4.66 -14.83
C THR A 261 20.87 5.92 -15.62
N HIS A 262 20.35 6.10 -16.82
CA HIS A 262 20.58 7.26 -17.68
C HIS A 262 19.38 8.20 -17.87
N CYS A 263 18.21 7.92 -17.28
CA CYS A 263 17.15 8.93 -17.20
C CYS A 263 17.61 10.01 -16.22
N GLN A 264 18.22 11.03 -16.76
CA GLN A 264 18.65 12.21 -15.99
C GLN A 264 17.47 12.73 -15.17
N SER A 265 17.71 13.00 -13.90
CA SER A 265 16.69 13.57 -12.95
C SER A 265 15.95 14.76 -13.54
N SER A 266 16.61 15.55 -14.38
CA SER A 266 16.06 16.68 -15.14
C SER A 266 14.92 16.30 -16.09
N ARG A 267 14.97 15.13 -16.75
CA ARG A 267 13.89 14.68 -17.64
C ARG A 267 12.62 14.33 -16.85
N VAL A 268 12.79 13.62 -15.73
CA VAL A 268 11.68 13.25 -14.84
C VAL A 268 11.06 14.51 -14.23
N GLU A 269 11.88 15.46 -13.81
CA GLU A 269 11.44 16.76 -13.26
C GLU A 269 10.62 17.54 -14.28
N ASN A 270 11.12 17.71 -15.51
CA ASN A 270 10.45 18.48 -16.56
C ASN A 270 9.10 17.86 -16.93
N ILE A 271 9.03 16.52 -17.09
CA ILE A 271 7.78 15.82 -17.39
C ILE A 271 6.81 15.90 -16.21
N ASN A 272 7.30 15.83 -14.96
CA ASN A 272 6.46 16.02 -13.78
C ASN A 272 5.87 17.43 -13.73
N LYS A 273 6.68 18.46 -13.99
CA LYS A 273 6.21 19.85 -14.02
C LYS A 273 5.10 20.07 -15.06
N SER A 274 5.14 19.37 -16.20
CA SER A 274 4.14 19.52 -17.27
C SER A 274 2.91 18.62 -17.11
N CYS A 275 3.04 17.43 -16.54
CA CYS A 275 2.00 16.40 -16.55
C CYS A 275 1.41 16.07 -15.18
N ALA A 276 2.08 16.41 -14.06
CA ALA A 276 1.51 16.14 -12.75
C ALA A 276 0.28 17.00 -12.48
N PRO A 277 -0.74 16.48 -11.76
CA PRO A 277 -1.92 17.27 -11.40
C PRO A 277 -1.51 18.44 -10.51
N ARG A 278 -2.17 19.57 -10.72
CA ARG A 278 -2.09 20.77 -9.88
C ARG A 278 -3.48 21.08 -9.37
N LEU A 279 -3.60 21.37 -8.09
CA LEU A 279 -4.85 21.75 -7.43
C LEU A 279 -5.09 23.25 -7.49
#